data_f68c150d904f23f613829049e21ef9c0
#
_entry.id   f68c150d904f23f613829049e21ef9c0
#
_cell.length_a   1.000
_cell.length_b   1.000
_cell.length_c   1.000
_cell.angle_alpha   90.00
_cell.angle_beta   90.00
_cell.angle_gamma   90.00
#
_symmetry.space_group_name_H-M   'P 1'
#
loop_
_entity.id
_entity.type
_entity.pdbx_description
1 polymer ?
#
loop_
_entity_poly.entity_id
_entity_poly.type
_entity_poly.pdbx_seq_one_letter_code
_entity_poly.pdbx_strand_id
1 'polypeptide(L)'
;MSDTSQAVKTEQPEPLMSPFLSDNPPPIIRDPYSVPIEAINMIDGRLFQEDIQFAHFDRLRKEDPVHLNELPGFGRYWSITKFEDIMFVDKNHQLFSSAHGISIGPQIDTPEDPSQLNFSNFIAMDPPKHDLQRATVSGVVAPPNLAKLEGTIRTRAGEILDNLPVGETFDWVDRVSIELTTQMLATLFDFPFEDRRKLTRWSDVATAPPGTGIVDTMEQKREELLECLTYFTRLWNERAAQSEPGSDLISMLAHGENTKNMAPLEFLGNLILLIVGGNDTTRNSISGGVLALNQNPAEYDKLRANPSMIPTMVSEIIRWQTPLPYMRRTANQDIELRGKHIKKGEQLLMWYISGNRDGDVIDRPDEFIIDRAQARHHLAFGFGIHRCMGNRLAEMQLRIVWEEILKRFAFVEIVGTPERLRSSFVRGITELPVQVHRY
;
A
#
# COMPACT_ATOMS: atom_id res chain seq x y z
N MET A 1 -50.17 37.76 9.19
CA MET A 1 -49.28 37.04 10.11
C MET A 1 -48.44 36.14 9.26
N SER A 2 -47.23 36.60 8.95
CA SER A 2 -46.26 35.92 8.10
C SER A 2 -45.38 35.01 8.97
N ASP A 3 -45.51 33.73 8.78
CA ASP A 3 -44.67 32.71 9.44
C ASP A 3 -43.43 32.50 8.56
N THR A 4 -42.32 33.08 8.97
CA THR A 4 -41.00 32.84 8.38
C THR A 4 -40.29 31.78 9.21
N SER A 5 -40.47 30.51 8.85
CA SER A 5 -39.62 29.42 9.33
C SER A 5 -38.25 29.55 8.68
N GLN A 6 -37.30 30.15 9.37
CA GLN A 6 -35.87 30.03 9.03
C GLN A 6 -35.44 28.57 9.24
N ALA A 7 -35.21 27.87 8.14
CA ALA A 7 -34.53 26.60 8.18
C ALA A 7 -33.09 26.84 8.69
N VAL A 8 -32.81 26.36 9.89
CA VAL A 8 -31.44 26.26 10.44
C VAL A 8 -30.67 25.31 9.53
N LYS A 9 -29.79 25.87 8.69
CA LYS A 9 -28.75 25.03 8.03
C LYS A 9 -27.88 24.50 9.15
N THR A 10 -28.02 23.23 9.50
CA THR A 10 -27.04 22.51 10.26
C THR A 10 -25.80 22.41 9.38
N GLU A 11 -24.80 23.23 9.67
CA GLU A 11 -23.45 23.02 9.11
C GLU A 11 -23.04 21.59 9.45
N GLN A 12 -22.82 20.80 8.42
CA GLN A 12 -22.23 19.48 8.62
C GLN A 12 -20.80 19.71 9.14
N PRO A 13 -20.35 18.95 10.15
CA PRO A 13 -18.97 19.07 10.62
C PRO A 13 -18.02 18.78 9.47
N GLU A 14 -17.04 19.67 9.28
CA GLU A 14 -15.98 19.43 8.29
C GLU A 14 -15.29 18.09 8.56
N PRO A 15 -14.99 17.30 7.51
CA PRO A 15 -14.32 16.03 7.70
C PRO A 15 -12.97 16.26 8.38
N LEU A 16 -12.62 15.38 9.35
CA LEU A 16 -11.35 15.41 10.06
C LEU A 16 -10.19 15.21 9.07
N MET A 17 -9.60 16.32 8.65
CA MET A 17 -8.43 16.33 7.77
C MET A 17 -7.14 16.48 8.59
N SER A 18 -6.11 15.76 8.20
CA SER A 18 -4.77 15.95 8.77
C SER A 18 -4.34 17.43 8.57
N PRO A 19 -3.76 18.10 9.57
CA PRO A 19 -3.28 19.47 9.43
C PRO A 19 -2.27 19.65 8.29
N PHE A 20 -1.60 18.58 7.87
CA PHE A 20 -0.68 18.58 6.73
C PHE A 20 -1.38 18.59 5.36
N LEU A 21 -2.70 18.41 5.33
CA LEU A 21 -3.54 18.49 4.13
C LEU A 21 -4.42 19.74 4.09
N SER A 22 -4.33 20.61 5.13
CA SER A 22 -5.05 21.87 5.17
C SER A 22 -4.50 22.86 4.13
N ASP A 23 -5.29 23.92 3.85
CA ASP A 23 -4.88 25.02 2.95
C ASP A 23 -3.66 25.80 3.46
N ASN A 24 -3.42 25.76 4.77
CA ASN A 24 -2.25 26.39 5.41
C ASN A 24 -1.52 25.39 6.30
N PRO A 25 -0.81 24.41 5.72
CA PRO A 25 -0.11 23.40 6.49
C PRO A 25 1.09 23.97 7.23
N PRO A 26 1.49 23.38 8.36
CA PRO A 26 2.71 23.79 9.06
C PRO A 26 3.92 23.68 8.13
N PRO A 27 5.01 24.46 8.36
CA PRO A 27 6.23 24.35 7.58
C PRO A 27 6.77 22.93 7.55
N ILE A 28 7.26 22.50 6.38
CA ILE A 28 7.91 21.18 6.27
C ILE A 28 9.26 21.19 7.01
N ILE A 29 9.49 20.21 7.85
CA ILE A 29 10.75 20.00 8.56
C ILE A 29 11.68 19.20 7.64
N ARG A 30 12.60 19.86 6.93
CA ARG A 30 13.55 19.16 6.03
C ARG A 30 14.75 18.57 6.76
N ASP A 31 15.25 19.26 7.78
CA ASP A 31 16.31 18.76 8.64
C ASP A 31 15.72 18.36 10.00
N PRO A 32 15.65 17.06 10.31
CA PRO A 32 15.09 16.60 11.58
C PRO A 32 15.89 17.09 12.80
N TYR A 33 17.15 17.47 12.67
CA TYR A 33 17.98 17.96 13.76
C TYR A 33 17.84 19.47 14.01
N SER A 34 17.14 20.20 13.14
CA SER A 34 16.86 21.64 13.31
C SER A 34 15.73 21.94 14.30
N VAL A 35 15.03 20.94 14.80
CA VAL A 35 13.86 21.07 15.68
C VAL A 35 13.97 20.11 16.87
N PRO A 36 13.23 20.36 17.99
CA PRO A 36 13.04 19.35 19.02
C PRO A 36 12.45 18.05 18.47
N ILE A 37 12.81 16.90 19.06
CA ILE A 37 12.39 15.58 18.55
C ILE A 37 10.86 15.43 18.55
N GLU A 38 10.19 16.04 19.51
CA GLU A 38 8.74 16.05 19.68
C GLU A 38 7.98 16.71 18.51
N ALA A 39 8.69 17.56 17.73
CA ALA A 39 8.11 18.21 16.56
C ALA A 39 8.12 17.30 15.32
N ILE A 40 8.84 16.17 15.35
CA ILE A 40 8.90 15.24 14.22
C ILE A 40 7.57 14.49 14.09
N ASN A 41 6.94 14.61 12.94
CA ASN A 41 5.69 13.95 12.68
C ASN A 41 5.70 13.23 11.31
N MET A 42 5.76 11.90 11.36
CA MET A 42 5.97 11.08 10.16
C MET A 42 4.72 10.88 9.29
N ILE A 43 3.54 11.35 9.71
CA ILE A 43 2.35 11.31 8.85
C ILE A 43 2.28 12.46 7.84
N ASP A 44 3.24 13.39 7.86
CA ASP A 44 3.36 14.41 6.83
C ASP A 44 3.75 13.79 5.48
N GLY A 45 2.79 13.66 4.58
CA GLY A 45 3.01 13.06 3.26
C GLY A 45 4.03 13.81 2.38
N ARG A 46 4.32 15.09 2.69
CA ARG A 46 5.33 15.88 1.96
C ARG A 46 6.74 15.35 2.17
N LEU A 47 7.03 14.75 3.33
CA LEU A 47 8.33 14.09 3.58
C LEU A 47 8.57 12.94 2.59
N PHE A 48 7.52 12.19 2.28
CA PHE A 48 7.58 11.07 1.33
C PHE A 48 7.57 11.56 -0.12
N GLN A 49 6.88 12.65 -0.42
CA GLN A 49 6.87 13.27 -1.74
C GLN A 49 8.26 13.82 -2.11
N GLU A 50 8.94 14.48 -1.16
CA GLU A 50 10.30 14.98 -1.34
C GLU A 50 11.40 13.90 -1.13
N ASP A 51 11.02 12.68 -0.73
CA ASP A 51 11.90 11.51 -0.43
C ASP A 51 12.95 11.80 0.67
N ILE A 52 12.58 12.63 1.68
CA ILE A 52 13.46 13.07 2.78
C ILE A 52 13.15 12.41 4.12
N GLN A 53 12.19 11.51 4.20
CA GLN A 53 11.72 10.84 5.42
C GLN A 53 12.79 10.01 6.14
N PHE A 54 13.83 9.56 5.44
CA PHE A 54 14.79 8.61 6.01
C PHE A 54 15.64 9.21 7.12
N ALA A 55 16.06 10.47 7.00
CA ALA A 55 16.79 11.16 8.05
C ALA A 55 15.97 11.33 9.33
N HIS A 56 14.65 11.54 9.20
CA HIS A 56 13.71 11.64 10.32
C HIS A 56 13.58 10.29 11.04
N PHE A 57 13.38 9.21 10.27
CA PHE A 57 13.34 7.87 10.86
C PHE A 57 14.66 7.46 11.50
N ASP A 58 15.79 7.83 10.93
CA ASP A 58 17.10 7.54 11.51
C ASP A 58 17.25 8.20 12.89
N ARG A 59 16.87 9.48 13.01
CA ARG A 59 16.86 10.18 14.30
C ARG A 59 15.88 9.52 15.29
N LEU A 60 14.66 9.20 14.88
CA LEU A 60 13.68 8.54 15.75
C LEU A 60 14.17 7.16 16.22
N ARG A 61 14.74 6.34 15.34
CA ARG A 61 15.29 5.03 15.74
C ARG A 61 16.39 5.16 16.80
N LYS A 62 17.20 6.22 16.75
CA LYS A 62 18.33 6.44 17.66
C LYS A 62 17.91 7.06 18.99
N GLU A 63 17.05 8.06 18.96
CA GLU A 63 16.78 8.92 20.11
C GLU A 63 15.44 8.61 20.79
N ASP A 64 14.38 8.27 20.03
CA ASP A 64 13.04 8.00 20.55
C ASP A 64 12.28 6.97 19.69
N PRO A 65 12.65 5.68 19.73
CA PRO A 65 12.14 4.66 18.82
C PRO A 65 10.64 4.32 18.99
N VAL A 66 10.04 4.68 20.12
CA VAL A 66 8.59 4.64 20.40
C VAL A 66 8.15 6.08 20.64
N HIS A 67 7.94 6.79 19.54
CA HIS A 67 7.74 8.23 19.52
C HIS A 67 6.27 8.62 19.60
N LEU A 68 5.94 9.51 20.55
CA LEU A 68 4.58 10.00 20.75
C LEU A 68 4.31 11.26 19.93
N ASN A 69 3.22 11.23 19.18
CA ASN A 69 2.62 12.43 18.59
C ASN A 69 1.17 12.60 19.07
N GLU A 70 0.66 13.80 18.99
CA GLU A 70 -0.74 14.13 19.22
C GLU A 70 -1.23 15.07 18.12
N LEU A 71 -2.39 14.79 17.58
CA LEU A 71 -3.01 15.58 16.51
C LEU A 71 -4.46 15.87 16.83
N PRO A 72 -4.93 17.11 16.57
CA PRO A 72 -6.33 17.46 16.71
C PRO A 72 -7.23 16.49 15.94
N GLY A 73 -8.25 15.96 16.59
CA GLY A 73 -9.21 15.00 16.01
C GLY A 73 -8.71 13.56 15.84
N PHE A 74 -7.41 13.33 15.76
CA PHE A 74 -6.81 11.99 15.67
C PHE A 74 -6.31 11.49 17.02
N GLY A 75 -6.11 12.41 17.99
CA GLY A 75 -5.61 12.11 19.31
C GLY A 75 -4.15 11.69 19.36
N ARG A 76 -3.82 10.92 20.39
CA ARG A 76 -2.47 10.41 20.63
C ARG A 76 -2.20 9.17 19.78
N TYR A 77 -1.04 9.15 19.13
CA TYR A 77 -0.55 7.96 18.43
C TYR A 77 0.96 7.81 18.59
N TRP A 78 1.40 6.58 18.48
CA TRP A 78 2.79 6.18 18.69
C TRP A 78 3.41 5.75 17.35
N SER A 79 4.55 6.34 16.99
CA SER A 79 5.38 5.89 15.86
C SER A 79 6.35 4.83 16.33
N ILE A 80 6.17 3.58 15.89
CA ILE A 80 7.04 2.45 16.21
C ILE A 80 8.04 2.28 15.08
N THR A 81 9.33 2.50 15.33
CA THR A 81 10.34 2.69 14.28
C THR A 81 11.41 1.59 14.21
N LYS A 82 11.61 0.79 15.28
CA LYS A 82 12.56 -0.32 15.33
C LYS A 82 11.97 -1.62 14.82
N PHE A 83 12.77 -2.42 14.13
CA PHE A 83 12.38 -3.70 13.52
C PHE A 83 11.73 -4.65 14.53
N GLU A 84 12.38 -4.92 15.66
CA GLU A 84 11.88 -5.87 16.66
C GLU A 84 10.60 -5.38 17.37
N ASP A 85 10.47 -4.07 17.58
CA ASP A 85 9.26 -3.50 18.19
C ASP A 85 8.06 -3.61 17.24
N ILE A 86 8.28 -3.35 15.95
CA ILE A 86 7.27 -3.55 14.90
C ILE A 86 6.83 -5.00 14.86
N MET A 87 7.78 -5.95 14.88
CA MET A 87 7.48 -7.38 14.93
C MET A 87 6.73 -7.77 16.19
N PHE A 88 7.07 -7.18 17.34
CA PHE A 88 6.35 -7.41 18.60
C PHE A 88 4.89 -6.97 18.48
N VAL A 89 4.63 -5.77 17.96
CA VAL A 89 3.25 -5.26 17.78
C VAL A 89 2.48 -6.14 16.79
N ASP A 90 3.06 -6.46 15.64
CA ASP A 90 2.40 -7.24 14.59
C ASP A 90 2.07 -8.70 15.00
N LYS A 91 2.91 -9.31 15.85
CA LYS A 91 2.71 -10.67 16.36
C LYS A 91 1.60 -10.78 17.39
N ASN A 92 1.41 -9.75 18.20
CA ASN A 92 0.56 -9.79 19.39
C ASN A 92 -0.82 -9.16 19.12
N HIS A 93 -1.56 -9.73 18.17
CA HIS A 93 -2.89 -9.23 17.77
C HIS A 93 -3.91 -9.19 18.91
N GLN A 94 -3.76 -9.99 19.98
CA GLN A 94 -4.58 -9.92 21.17
C GLN A 94 -4.38 -8.62 21.97
N LEU A 95 -3.14 -8.09 21.94
CA LEU A 95 -2.78 -6.83 22.59
C LEU A 95 -3.03 -5.63 21.68
N PHE A 96 -2.91 -5.83 20.36
CA PHE A 96 -2.92 -4.79 19.34
C PHE A 96 -3.91 -5.13 18.22
N SER A 97 -5.11 -4.55 18.32
CA SER A 97 -6.21 -4.81 17.39
C SER A 97 -6.03 -4.12 16.04
N SER A 98 -6.49 -4.77 14.98
CA SER A 98 -6.68 -4.19 13.65
C SER A 98 -8.11 -3.66 13.42
N ALA A 99 -9.08 -4.00 14.28
CA ALA A 99 -10.49 -3.75 14.05
C ALA A 99 -10.89 -2.27 13.95
N HIS A 100 -10.02 -1.36 14.40
CA HIS A 100 -10.24 0.09 14.34
C HIS A 100 -9.60 0.74 13.08
N GLY A 101 -9.19 -0.05 12.10
CA GLY A 101 -8.58 0.39 10.85
C GLY A 101 -7.06 0.22 10.80
N ILE A 102 -6.50 0.36 9.59
CA ILE A 102 -5.10 0.05 9.27
C ILE A 102 -4.25 1.28 8.98
N SER A 103 -4.86 2.44 8.83
CA SER A 103 -4.20 3.75 8.68
C SER A 103 -4.57 4.65 9.85
N ILE A 104 -3.82 5.75 10.03
CA ILE A 104 -4.18 6.73 11.05
C ILE A 104 -5.61 7.23 10.81
N GLY A 105 -6.37 7.35 11.88
CA GLY A 105 -7.77 7.74 11.80
C GLY A 105 -8.24 8.43 13.08
N PRO A 106 -9.51 8.83 13.17
CA PRO A 106 -10.09 9.44 14.36
C PRO A 106 -9.88 8.57 15.61
N GLN A 107 -9.92 9.20 16.78
CA GLN A 107 -9.96 8.46 18.05
C GLN A 107 -11.24 7.63 18.14
N ILE A 108 -11.17 6.50 18.87
CA ILE A 108 -12.31 5.56 19.05
C ILE A 108 -13.54 6.27 19.62
N ASP A 109 -13.34 7.20 20.55
CA ASP A 109 -14.43 7.93 21.23
C ASP A 109 -14.96 9.14 20.42
N THR A 110 -14.37 9.40 19.24
CA THR A 110 -14.89 10.44 18.34
C THR A 110 -16.14 9.89 17.65
N PRO A 111 -17.27 10.63 17.62
CA PRO A 111 -18.44 10.19 16.88
C PRO A 111 -18.09 9.86 15.43
N GLU A 112 -18.58 8.73 14.93
CA GLU A 112 -18.40 8.37 13.52
C GLU A 112 -18.99 9.49 12.66
N ASP A 113 -18.18 9.99 11.72
CA ASP A 113 -18.66 10.93 10.72
C ASP A 113 -19.50 10.14 9.69
N PRO A 114 -20.81 10.42 9.59
CA PRO A 114 -21.68 9.70 8.66
C PRO A 114 -21.30 9.89 7.18
N SER A 115 -20.47 10.90 6.88
CA SER A 115 -19.96 11.13 5.52
C SER A 115 -18.78 10.21 5.18
N GLN A 116 -18.11 9.63 6.17
CA GLN A 116 -17.03 8.67 5.95
C GLN A 116 -17.60 7.30 5.61
N LEU A 117 -17.19 6.79 4.45
CA LEU A 117 -17.47 5.42 4.07
C LEU A 117 -16.58 4.48 4.90
N ASN A 118 -17.14 3.97 5.98
CA ASN A 118 -16.44 3.02 6.85
C ASN A 118 -16.50 1.62 6.23
N PHE A 119 -15.47 1.27 5.45
CA PHE A 119 -15.39 -0.03 4.76
C PHE A 119 -14.79 -1.08 5.67
N SER A 120 -15.64 -1.93 6.25
CA SER A 120 -15.17 -3.13 6.94
C SER A 120 -14.52 -4.09 5.93
N ASN A 121 -13.30 -4.55 6.20
CA ASN A 121 -12.59 -5.53 5.38
C ASN A 121 -11.70 -6.41 6.27
N PHE A 122 -11.29 -7.59 5.79
CA PHE A 122 -10.63 -8.55 6.68
C PHE A 122 -9.26 -8.11 7.21
N ILE A 123 -8.53 -7.19 6.56
CA ILE A 123 -7.28 -6.66 7.11
C ILE A 123 -7.52 -5.73 8.30
N ALA A 124 -8.72 -5.15 8.40
CA ALA A 124 -9.19 -4.33 9.50
C ALA A 124 -10.16 -5.12 10.41
N MET A 125 -9.88 -6.40 10.64
CA MET A 125 -10.63 -7.29 11.52
C MET A 125 -9.67 -8.07 12.41
N ASP A 126 -10.17 -8.51 13.56
CA ASP A 126 -9.50 -9.46 14.44
C ASP A 126 -10.10 -10.86 14.28
N PRO A 127 -9.39 -11.93 14.71
CA PRO A 127 -9.96 -13.26 14.80
C PRO A 127 -11.22 -13.32 15.70
N PRO A 128 -12.21 -14.18 15.38
CA PRO A 128 -12.18 -15.20 14.34
C PRO A 128 -12.62 -14.71 12.96
N LYS A 129 -13.25 -13.52 12.85
CA LYS A 129 -13.82 -13.02 11.58
C LYS A 129 -12.75 -12.80 10.51
N HIS A 130 -11.59 -12.24 10.91
CA HIS A 130 -10.42 -12.11 10.05
C HIS A 130 -10.05 -13.45 9.39
N ASP A 131 -9.84 -14.50 10.19
CA ASP A 131 -9.35 -15.78 9.70
C ASP A 131 -10.33 -16.42 8.71
N LEU A 132 -11.62 -16.35 9.01
CA LEU A 132 -12.69 -16.91 8.19
C LEU A 132 -12.78 -16.24 6.82
N GLN A 133 -12.75 -14.91 6.77
CA GLN A 133 -12.83 -14.17 5.50
C GLN A 133 -11.54 -14.28 4.69
N ARG A 134 -10.38 -14.15 5.34
CA ARG A 134 -9.09 -14.32 4.70
C ARG A 134 -8.93 -15.70 4.07
N ALA A 135 -9.35 -16.76 4.77
CA ALA A 135 -9.30 -18.12 4.28
C ALA A 135 -10.07 -18.31 2.96
N THR A 136 -11.22 -17.64 2.81
CA THR A 136 -12.07 -17.72 1.60
C THR A 136 -11.31 -17.35 0.33
N VAL A 137 -10.49 -16.29 0.36
CA VAL A 137 -9.78 -15.76 -0.81
C VAL A 137 -8.33 -16.25 -0.92
N SER A 138 -7.78 -16.88 0.11
CA SER A 138 -6.37 -17.30 0.13
C SER A 138 -6.01 -18.32 -0.96
N GLY A 139 -7.00 -19.08 -1.42
CA GLY A 139 -6.84 -20.08 -2.48
C GLY A 139 -6.33 -19.50 -3.79
N VAL A 140 -6.67 -18.24 -4.13
CA VAL A 140 -6.25 -17.59 -5.39
C VAL A 140 -4.73 -17.49 -5.51
N VAL A 141 -4.02 -17.30 -4.40
CA VAL A 141 -2.55 -17.21 -4.33
C VAL A 141 -1.88 -18.50 -3.82
N ALA A 142 -2.62 -19.61 -3.79
CA ALA A 142 -2.05 -20.91 -3.45
C ALA A 142 -1.05 -21.38 -4.53
N PRO A 143 -0.01 -22.15 -4.17
CA PRO A 143 1.04 -22.57 -5.11
C PRO A 143 0.55 -23.16 -6.42
N PRO A 144 -0.48 -24.06 -6.48
CA PRO A 144 -0.99 -24.58 -7.75
C PRO A 144 -1.59 -23.51 -8.66
N ASN A 145 -2.25 -22.49 -8.10
CA ASN A 145 -2.82 -21.39 -8.88
C ASN A 145 -1.74 -20.41 -9.35
N LEU A 146 -0.74 -20.13 -8.50
CA LEU A 146 0.42 -19.35 -8.92
C LEU A 146 1.16 -19.98 -10.09
N ALA A 147 1.35 -21.31 -10.08
CA ALA A 147 1.98 -22.02 -11.19
C ALA A 147 1.22 -21.85 -12.53
N LYS A 148 -0.12 -21.80 -12.48
CA LYS A 148 -0.95 -21.51 -13.67
C LYS A 148 -0.80 -20.07 -14.14
N LEU A 149 -0.63 -19.12 -13.21
CA LEU A 149 -0.52 -17.70 -13.54
C LEU A 149 0.86 -17.33 -14.12
N GLU A 150 1.92 -18.09 -13.85
CA GLU A 150 3.30 -17.76 -14.29
C GLU A 150 3.39 -17.53 -15.80
N GLY A 151 2.81 -18.43 -16.61
CA GLY A 151 2.77 -18.31 -18.08
C GLY A 151 2.03 -17.05 -18.53
N THR A 152 0.88 -16.77 -17.93
CA THR A 152 0.08 -15.59 -18.24
C THR A 152 0.83 -14.30 -17.91
N ILE A 153 1.46 -14.22 -16.74
CA ILE A 153 2.27 -13.05 -16.31
C ILE A 153 3.40 -12.83 -17.32
N ARG A 154 4.11 -13.89 -17.70
CA ARG A 154 5.24 -13.83 -18.63
C ARG A 154 4.83 -13.33 -20.02
N THR A 155 3.74 -13.88 -20.57
CA THR A 155 3.19 -13.45 -21.86
C THR A 155 2.85 -11.97 -21.81
N ARG A 156 2.09 -11.53 -20.83
CA ARG A 156 1.68 -10.12 -20.69
C ARG A 156 2.85 -9.17 -20.47
N ALA A 157 3.79 -9.53 -19.60
CA ALA A 157 5.00 -8.73 -19.41
C ALA A 157 5.79 -8.62 -20.73
N GLY A 158 5.92 -9.73 -21.47
CA GLY A 158 6.55 -9.73 -22.80
C GLY A 158 5.85 -8.80 -23.78
N GLU A 159 4.53 -8.92 -23.93
CA GLU A 159 3.73 -8.09 -24.84
C GLU A 159 3.80 -6.60 -24.49
N ILE A 160 3.72 -6.24 -23.21
CA ILE A 160 3.87 -4.85 -22.76
C ILE A 160 5.25 -4.32 -23.16
N LEU A 161 6.31 -5.06 -22.86
CA LEU A 161 7.69 -4.63 -23.14
C LEU A 161 8.02 -4.59 -24.63
N ASP A 162 7.44 -5.48 -25.45
CA ASP A 162 7.62 -5.49 -26.91
C ASP A 162 6.99 -4.27 -27.60
N ASN A 163 5.94 -3.68 -26.99
CA ASN A 163 5.23 -2.51 -27.48
C ASN A 163 5.77 -1.17 -26.97
N LEU A 164 6.89 -1.15 -26.25
CA LEU A 164 7.50 0.09 -25.77
C LEU A 164 8.21 0.85 -26.89
N PRO A 165 8.13 2.20 -26.90
CA PRO A 165 8.84 3.02 -27.88
C PRO A 165 10.34 3.04 -27.56
N VAL A 166 11.14 2.34 -28.35
CA VAL A 166 12.60 2.26 -28.18
C VAL A 166 13.26 3.54 -28.63
N GLY A 167 14.10 4.14 -27.78
CA GLY A 167 14.82 5.38 -28.06
C GLY A 167 13.99 6.66 -27.90
N GLU A 168 12.73 6.54 -27.48
CA GLU A 168 11.87 7.67 -27.13
C GLU A 168 11.62 7.72 -25.62
N THR A 169 11.35 8.91 -25.11
CA THR A 169 10.98 9.07 -23.69
C THR A 169 9.50 8.75 -23.49
N PHE A 170 9.21 7.94 -22.47
CA PHE A 170 7.86 7.62 -22.06
C PHE A 170 7.76 7.44 -20.54
N ASP A 171 6.54 7.47 -19.99
CA ASP A 171 6.31 7.19 -18.58
C ASP A 171 6.25 5.67 -18.31
N TRP A 172 7.22 5.17 -17.53
CA TRP A 172 7.29 3.77 -17.12
C TRP A 172 6.13 3.35 -16.22
N VAL A 173 5.64 4.27 -15.39
CA VAL A 173 4.53 3.97 -14.46
C VAL A 173 3.28 3.62 -15.24
N ASP A 174 2.88 4.45 -16.19
CA ASP A 174 1.68 4.21 -17.00
C ASP A 174 1.86 3.03 -17.96
N ARG A 175 2.97 3.01 -18.73
CA ARG A 175 3.14 2.06 -19.84
C ARG A 175 3.48 0.65 -19.37
N VAL A 176 4.10 0.47 -18.19
CA VAL A 176 4.55 -0.83 -17.71
C VAL A 176 3.92 -1.20 -16.37
N SER A 177 4.14 -0.39 -15.35
CA SER A 177 3.78 -0.79 -13.98
C SER A 177 2.27 -0.89 -13.78
N ILE A 178 1.50 0.13 -14.20
CA ILE A 178 0.04 0.14 -14.15
C ILE A 178 -0.53 -0.90 -15.11
N GLU A 179 -0.02 -0.98 -16.33
CA GLU A 179 -0.57 -1.89 -17.33
C GLU A 179 -0.47 -3.34 -16.89
N LEU A 180 0.68 -3.77 -16.37
CA LEU A 180 0.85 -5.14 -15.88
C LEU A 180 -0.04 -5.44 -14.68
N THR A 181 -0.05 -4.56 -13.66
CA THR A 181 -0.82 -4.80 -12.44
C THR A 181 -2.32 -4.82 -12.69
N THR A 182 -2.83 -3.92 -13.54
CA THR A 182 -4.25 -3.92 -13.95
C THR A 182 -4.66 -5.16 -14.72
N GLN A 183 -3.82 -5.63 -15.65
CA GLN A 183 -4.08 -6.87 -16.38
C GLN A 183 -4.10 -8.08 -15.43
N MET A 184 -3.23 -8.11 -14.42
CA MET A 184 -3.20 -9.19 -13.44
C MET A 184 -4.43 -9.15 -12.52
N LEU A 185 -4.83 -7.97 -12.06
CA LEU A 185 -6.07 -7.82 -11.29
C LEU A 185 -7.29 -8.27 -12.09
N ALA A 186 -7.41 -7.85 -13.36
CA ALA A 186 -8.49 -8.27 -14.22
C ALA A 186 -8.55 -9.81 -14.34
N THR A 187 -7.40 -10.50 -14.37
CA THR A 187 -7.36 -11.96 -14.34
C THR A 187 -7.80 -12.55 -13.00
N LEU A 188 -7.34 -11.99 -11.88
CA LEU A 188 -7.67 -12.51 -10.55
C LEU A 188 -9.14 -12.34 -10.20
N PHE A 189 -9.79 -11.30 -10.72
CA PHE A 189 -11.21 -11.02 -10.53
C PHE A 189 -12.10 -11.60 -11.64
N ASP A 190 -11.53 -12.15 -12.72
CA ASP A 190 -12.25 -12.43 -13.98
C ASP A 190 -13.10 -11.21 -14.41
N PHE A 191 -12.43 -10.05 -14.43
CA PHE A 191 -13.00 -8.74 -14.69
C PHE A 191 -12.92 -8.43 -16.19
N PRO A 192 -13.93 -7.76 -16.81
CA PRO A 192 -13.89 -7.37 -18.20
C PRO A 192 -12.60 -6.62 -18.56
N PHE A 193 -11.86 -7.15 -19.52
CA PHE A 193 -10.50 -6.69 -19.81
C PHE A 193 -10.46 -5.27 -20.38
N GLU A 194 -11.48 -4.89 -21.13
CA GLU A 194 -11.67 -3.54 -21.67
C GLU A 194 -11.82 -2.47 -20.57
N ASP A 195 -12.42 -2.85 -19.45
CA ASP A 195 -12.68 -1.96 -18.30
C ASP A 195 -11.56 -1.99 -17.25
N ARG A 196 -10.49 -2.76 -17.46
CA ARG A 196 -9.43 -3.01 -16.45
C ARG A 196 -8.84 -1.74 -15.80
N ARG A 197 -8.76 -0.63 -16.54
CA ARG A 197 -8.24 0.64 -16.03
C ARG A 197 -9.09 1.24 -14.90
N LYS A 198 -10.37 0.86 -14.80
CA LYS A 198 -11.23 1.23 -13.66
C LYS A 198 -10.69 0.68 -12.33
N LEU A 199 -10.05 -0.49 -12.34
CA LEU A 199 -9.44 -1.08 -11.15
C LEU A 199 -8.33 -0.18 -10.59
N THR A 200 -7.48 0.39 -11.46
CA THR A 200 -6.46 1.37 -11.03
C THR A 200 -7.11 2.65 -10.52
N ARG A 201 -8.11 3.19 -11.24
CA ARG A 201 -8.80 4.41 -10.81
C ARG A 201 -9.42 4.25 -9.41
N TRP A 202 -10.13 3.15 -9.17
CA TRP A 202 -10.74 2.89 -7.85
C TRP A 202 -9.69 2.66 -6.75
N SER A 203 -8.54 2.08 -7.08
CA SER A 203 -7.40 1.95 -6.16
C SER A 203 -6.87 3.32 -5.74
N ASP A 204 -6.59 4.18 -6.72
CA ASP A 204 -6.07 5.53 -6.49
C ASP A 204 -7.07 6.37 -5.68
N VAL A 205 -8.36 6.32 -6.04
CA VAL A 205 -9.43 7.00 -5.30
C VAL A 205 -9.54 6.51 -3.85
N ALA A 206 -9.45 5.20 -3.62
CA ALA A 206 -9.59 4.63 -2.29
C ALA A 206 -8.45 5.07 -1.34
N THR A 207 -7.22 5.18 -1.86
CA THR A 207 -6.02 5.48 -1.06
C THR A 207 -5.69 6.95 -0.97
N ALA A 208 -6.16 7.78 -1.91
CA ALA A 208 -5.86 9.21 -1.94
C ALA A 208 -6.74 10.00 -0.95
N PRO A 209 -6.14 10.90 -0.14
CA PRO A 209 -6.89 11.94 0.53
C PRO A 209 -7.46 12.95 -0.48
N PRO A 210 -8.62 13.56 -0.22
CA PRO A 210 -9.14 14.65 -1.04
C PRO A 210 -8.15 15.83 -1.12
N GLY A 211 -8.16 16.53 -2.26
CA GLY A 211 -7.28 17.69 -2.49
C GLY A 211 -5.82 17.34 -2.81
N THR A 212 -5.52 16.06 -3.11
CA THR A 212 -4.17 15.62 -3.48
C THR A 212 -3.99 15.37 -4.98
N GLY A 213 -4.94 15.84 -5.81
CA GLY A 213 -4.87 15.77 -7.28
C GLY A 213 -5.50 14.51 -7.89
N ILE A 214 -5.96 13.55 -7.07
CA ILE A 214 -6.66 12.34 -7.53
C ILE A 214 -8.17 12.52 -7.40
N VAL A 215 -8.62 12.99 -6.27
CA VAL A 215 -9.99 13.44 -5.99
C VAL A 215 -9.95 14.79 -5.30
N ASP A 216 -10.92 15.67 -5.62
CA ASP A 216 -10.95 17.01 -5.05
C ASP A 216 -11.75 17.04 -3.74
N THR A 217 -12.81 16.25 -3.63
CA THR A 217 -13.73 16.26 -2.50
C THR A 217 -14.03 14.85 -1.96
N MET A 218 -14.52 14.77 -0.72
CA MET A 218 -15.03 13.52 -0.14
C MET A 218 -16.26 13.01 -0.90
N GLU A 219 -17.10 13.91 -1.42
CA GLU A 219 -18.28 13.53 -2.21
C GLU A 219 -17.87 12.85 -3.51
N GLN A 220 -16.94 13.43 -4.26
CA GLN A 220 -16.38 12.80 -5.46
C GLN A 220 -15.80 11.40 -5.14
N LYS A 221 -15.01 11.29 -4.06
CA LYS A 221 -14.47 10.02 -3.60
C LYS A 221 -15.57 8.98 -3.36
N ARG A 222 -16.63 9.40 -2.68
CA ARG A 222 -17.78 8.56 -2.37
C ARG A 222 -18.49 8.09 -3.63
N GLU A 223 -18.77 9.00 -4.56
CA GLU A 223 -19.46 8.69 -5.83
C GLU A 223 -18.69 7.63 -6.62
N GLU A 224 -17.37 7.80 -6.78
CA GLU A 224 -16.54 6.85 -7.52
C GLU A 224 -16.45 5.48 -6.83
N LEU A 225 -16.41 5.43 -5.50
CA LEU A 225 -16.43 4.15 -4.77
C LEU A 225 -17.80 3.47 -4.80
N LEU A 226 -18.90 4.24 -4.89
CA LEU A 226 -20.24 3.68 -5.12
C LEU A 226 -20.41 3.18 -6.57
N GLU A 227 -19.76 3.80 -7.56
CA GLU A 227 -19.68 3.24 -8.92
C GLU A 227 -18.98 1.87 -8.88
N CYS A 228 -17.85 1.76 -8.17
CA CYS A 228 -17.15 0.50 -7.95
C CYS A 228 -18.08 -0.56 -7.35
N LEU A 229 -18.80 -0.23 -6.26
CA LEU A 229 -19.76 -1.13 -5.64
C LEU A 229 -20.83 -1.60 -6.62
N THR A 230 -21.40 -0.69 -7.39
CA THR A 230 -22.45 -0.99 -8.37
C THR A 230 -21.95 -1.95 -9.46
N TYR A 231 -20.74 -1.67 -9.98
CA TYR A 231 -20.11 -2.52 -10.99
C TYR A 231 -19.87 -3.94 -10.47
N PHE A 232 -19.23 -4.05 -9.31
CA PHE A 232 -18.92 -5.36 -8.73
C PHE A 232 -20.15 -6.10 -8.19
N THR A 233 -21.23 -5.40 -7.79
CA THR A 233 -22.49 -6.04 -7.42
C THR A 233 -23.12 -6.76 -8.62
N ARG A 234 -23.01 -6.20 -9.82
CA ARG A 234 -23.44 -6.88 -11.06
C ARG A 234 -22.64 -8.17 -11.27
N LEU A 235 -21.31 -8.09 -11.22
CA LEU A 235 -20.43 -9.26 -11.37
C LEU A 235 -20.68 -10.31 -10.28
N TRP A 236 -20.90 -9.87 -9.04
CA TRP A 236 -21.28 -10.76 -7.94
C TRP A 236 -22.55 -11.55 -8.24
N ASN A 237 -23.60 -10.86 -8.67
CA ASN A 237 -24.88 -11.51 -8.98
C ASN A 237 -24.74 -12.52 -10.14
N GLU A 238 -23.96 -12.20 -11.15
CA GLU A 238 -23.63 -13.10 -12.25
C GLU A 238 -22.92 -14.37 -11.76
N ARG A 239 -21.95 -14.24 -10.86
CA ARG A 239 -21.20 -15.37 -10.28
C ARG A 239 -22.04 -16.18 -9.29
N ALA A 240 -22.80 -15.52 -8.41
CA ALA A 240 -23.66 -16.20 -7.43
C ALA A 240 -24.77 -17.04 -8.09
N ALA A 241 -25.19 -16.70 -9.32
CA ALA A 241 -26.16 -17.46 -10.08
C ALA A 241 -25.57 -18.72 -10.75
N GLN A 242 -24.26 -18.89 -10.79
CA GLN A 242 -23.61 -20.08 -11.35
C GLN A 242 -23.74 -21.27 -10.41
N SER A 243 -23.98 -22.46 -10.96
CA SER A 243 -24.10 -23.70 -10.17
C SER A 243 -22.78 -24.18 -9.57
N GLU A 244 -21.66 -23.86 -10.23
CA GLU A 244 -20.32 -24.22 -9.80
C GLU A 244 -19.49 -22.95 -9.60
N PRO A 245 -18.77 -22.81 -8.47
CA PRO A 245 -17.96 -21.65 -8.22
C PRO A 245 -16.75 -21.60 -9.15
N GLY A 246 -16.49 -20.41 -9.74
CA GLY A 246 -15.24 -20.14 -10.45
C GLY A 246 -14.04 -20.07 -9.51
N SER A 247 -12.84 -19.97 -10.11
CA SER A 247 -11.57 -19.85 -9.36
C SER A 247 -11.10 -18.39 -9.19
N ASP A 248 -11.90 -17.44 -9.64
CA ASP A 248 -11.64 -16.01 -9.48
C ASP A 248 -12.09 -15.50 -8.10
N LEU A 249 -11.60 -14.32 -7.73
CA LEU A 249 -11.85 -13.72 -6.42
C LEU A 249 -13.34 -13.40 -6.18
N ILE A 250 -14.09 -12.99 -7.21
CA ILE A 250 -15.52 -12.67 -7.07
C ILE A 250 -16.30 -13.95 -6.80
N SER A 251 -16.03 -15.01 -7.59
CA SER A 251 -16.66 -16.32 -7.38
C SER A 251 -16.36 -16.90 -5.99
N MET A 252 -15.10 -16.79 -5.52
CA MET A 252 -14.72 -17.23 -4.17
C MET A 252 -15.50 -16.48 -3.08
N LEU A 253 -15.64 -15.17 -3.21
CA LEU A 253 -16.41 -14.36 -2.26
C LEU A 253 -17.91 -14.66 -2.32
N ALA A 254 -18.47 -14.82 -3.52
CA ALA A 254 -19.91 -15.05 -3.73
C ALA A 254 -20.38 -16.42 -3.25
N HIS A 255 -19.53 -17.45 -3.31
CA HIS A 255 -19.84 -18.82 -2.91
C HIS A 255 -19.26 -19.22 -1.54
N GLY A 256 -18.37 -18.41 -0.97
CA GLY A 256 -17.73 -18.71 0.30
C GLY A 256 -18.71 -18.70 1.46
N GLU A 257 -18.72 -19.75 2.29
CA GLU A 257 -19.66 -19.88 3.42
C GLU A 257 -19.60 -18.67 4.38
N ASN A 258 -18.43 -18.07 4.54
CA ASN A 258 -18.20 -16.94 5.45
C ASN A 258 -18.32 -15.57 4.77
N THR A 259 -18.60 -15.52 3.48
CA THR A 259 -18.59 -14.27 2.69
C THR A 259 -19.84 -14.07 1.85
N LYS A 260 -20.55 -15.13 1.47
CA LYS A 260 -21.74 -15.07 0.59
C LYS A 260 -22.90 -14.19 1.09
N ASN A 261 -22.93 -13.87 2.39
CA ASN A 261 -23.96 -13.03 3.01
C ASN A 261 -23.39 -11.70 3.54
N MET A 262 -22.25 -11.25 3.03
CA MET A 262 -21.69 -9.95 3.42
C MET A 262 -22.64 -8.80 3.12
N ALA A 263 -22.68 -7.80 4.01
CA ALA A 263 -23.35 -6.54 3.72
C ALA A 263 -22.65 -5.82 2.54
N PRO A 264 -23.36 -5.01 1.73
CA PRO A 264 -22.78 -4.37 0.55
C PRO A 264 -21.51 -3.54 0.83
N LEU A 265 -21.46 -2.78 1.92
CA LEU A 265 -20.26 -2.01 2.28
C LEU A 265 -19.09 -2.88 2.77
N GLU A 266 -19.36 -4.02 3.40
CA GLU A 266 -18.32 -4.98 3.77
C GLU A 266 -17.77 -5.68 2.51
N PHE A 267 -18.63 -6.01 1.55
CA PHE A 267 -18.22 -6.51 0.25
C PHE A 267 -17.32 -5.50 -0.47
N LEU A 268 -17.75 -4.23 -0.58
CA LEU A 268 -16.95 -3.17 -1.17
C LEU A 268 -15.60 -3.02 -0.44
N GLY A 269 -15.60 -3.05 0.89
CA GLY A 269 -14.37 -2.97 1.68
C GLY A 269 -13.37 -4.07 1.35
N ASN A 270 -13.85 -5.32 1.22
CA ASN A 270 -12.99 -6.44 0.81
C ASN A 270 -12.52 -6.34 -0.64
N LEU A 271 -13.36 -5.86 -1.56
CA LEU A 271 -12.94 -5.59 -2.95
C LEU A 271 -11.85 -4.55 -3.02
N ILE A 272 -12.05 -3.39 -2.38
CA ILE A 272 -11.06 -2.31 -2.34
C ILE A 272 -9.74 -2.80 -1.71
N LEU A 273 -9.80 -3.58 -0.63
CA LEU A 273 -8.61 -4.19 -0.05
C LEU A 273 -7.83 -5.03 -1.06
N LEU A 274 -8.52 -5.88 -1.82
CA LEU A 274 -7.90 -6.79 -2.79
C LEU A 274 -7.38 -6.02 -4.02
N ILE A 275 -8.11 -4.99 -4.46
CA ILE A 275 -7.69 -4.12 -5.57
C ILE A 275 -6.44 -3.33 -5.18
N VAL A 276 -6.48 -2.58 -4.08
CA VAL A 276 -5.34 -1.78 -3.58
C VAL A 276 -4.12 -2.65 -3.30
N GLY A 277 -4.33 -3.78 -2.62
CA GLY A 277 -3.26 -4.71 -2.28
C GLY A 277 -2.56 -5.31 -3.51
N GLY A 278 -3.31 -5.59 -4.57
CA GLY A 278 -2.77 -6.17 -5.81
C GLY A 278 -2.21 -5.14 -6.81
N ASN A 279 -2.68 -3.90 -6.75
CA ASN A 279 -2.30 -2.83 -7.68
C ASN A 279 -1.14 -1.98 -7.13
N ASP A 280 -1.40 -1.17 -6.08
CA ASP A 280 -0.51 -0.09 -5.66
C ASP A 280 0.86 -0.57 -5.21
N THR A 281 0.90 -1.65 -4.44
CA THR A 281 2.15 -2.15 -3.88
C THR A 281 3.07 -2.74 -4.95
N THR A 282 2.51 -3.49 -5.88
CA THR A 282 3.27 -4.14 -6.96
C THR A 282 3.73 -3.13 -8.00
N ARG A 283 2.86 -2.21 -8.46
CA ARG A 283 3.25 -1.16 -9.42
C ARG A 283 4.37 -0.28 -8.88
N ASN A 284 4.30 0.11 -7.61
CA ASN A 284 5.33 0.93 -6.97
C ASN A 284 6.63 0.16 -6.73
N SER A 285 6.58 -1.16 -6.56
CA SER A 285 7.78 -2.00 -6.50
C SER A 285 8.42 -2.18 -7.87
N ILE A 286 7.64 -2.30 -8.96
CA ILE A 286 8.15 -2.36 -10.33
C ILE A 286 8.86 -1.05 -10.68
N SER A 287 8.21 0.10 -10.47
CA SER A 287 8.79 1.43 -10.73
C SER A 287 9.98 1.72 -9.81
N GLY A 288 9.86 1.39 -8.53
CA GLY A 288 10.90 1.57 -7.53
C GLY A 288 12.15 0.74 -7.81
N GLY A 289 12.00 -0.43 -8.44
CA GLY A 289 13.13 -1.26 -8.88
C GLY A 289 13.93 -0.61 -9.99
N VAL A 290 13.27 -0.03 -10.98
CA VAL A 290 13.96 0.75 -12.05
C VAL A 290 14.68 1.94 -11.44
N LEU A 291 14.01 2.70 -10.55
CA LEU A 291 14.61 3.85 -9.89
C LEU A 291 15.83 3.45 -9.04
N ALA A 292 15.72 2.41 -8.23
CA ALA A 292 16.80 1.95 -7.36
C ALA A 292 18.04 1.51 -8.15
N LEU A 293 17.87 0.77 -9.25
CA LEU A 293 18.99 0.34 -10.10
C LEU A 293 19.65 1.52 -10.83
N ASN A 294 18.87 2.51 -11.27
CA ASN A 294 19.46 3.72 -11.88
C ASN A 294 20.24 4.56 -10.86
N GLN A 295 19.78 4.62 -9.61
CA GLN A 295 20.49 5.29 -8.52
C GLN A 295 21.73 4.51 -8.04
N ASN A 296 21.83 3.22 -8.35
CA ASN A 296 22.91 2.33 -7.95
C ASN A 296 23.47 1.58 -9.19
N PRO A 297 24.17 2.26 -10.11
CA PRO A 297 24.58 1.69 -11.40
C PRO A 297 25.49 0.47 -11.26
N ALA A 298 26.33 0.39 -10.22
CA ALA A 298 27.14 -0.80 -9.95
C ALA A 298 26.32 -2.05 -9.66
N GLU A 299 25.17 -1.90 -9.00
CA GLU A 299 24.23 -2.99 -8.76
C GLU A 299 23.50 -3.40 -10.05
N TYR A 300 23.20 -2.43 -10.91
CA TYR A 300 22.62 -2.72 -12.23
C TYR A 300 23.63 -3.47 -13.13
N ASP A 301 24.91 -3.08 -13.14
CA ASP A 301 25.96 -3.80 -13.86
C ASP A 301 26.14 -5.23 -13.34
N LYS A 302 26.12 -5.40 -12.01
CA LYS A 302 26.16 -6.71 -11.36
C LYS A 302 24.96 -7.59 -11.79
N LEU A 303 23.75 -7.04 -11.87
CA LEU A 303 22.55 -7.74 -12.33
C LEU A 303 22.70 -8.19 -13.79
N ARG A 304 23.16 -7.30 -14.68
CA ARG A 304 23.36 -7.60 -16.11
C ARG A 304 24.42 -8.68 -16.32
N ALA A 305 25.47 -8.64 -15.52
CA ALA A 305 26.52 -9.66 -15.56
C ALA A 305 26.05 -11.02 -15.05
N ASN A 306 25.09 -11.05 -14.11
CA ASN A 306 24.55 -12.27 -13.51
C ASN A 306 23.05 -12.21 -13.23
N PRO A 307 22.19 -12.50 -14.23
CA PRO A 307 20.73 -12.51 -14.07
C PRO A 307 20.20 -13.50 -13.02
N SER A 308 20.99 -14.46 -12.55
CA SER A 308 20.57 -15.40 -11.49
C SER A 308 20.32 -14.67 -10.14
N MET A 309 20.75 -13.42 -10.00
CA MET A 309 20.49 -12.56 -8.84
C MET A 309 19.08 -11.97 -8.82
N ILE A 310 18.26 -12.11 -9.86
CA ILE A 310 16.89 -11.56 -9.89
C ILE A 310 16.08 -11.90 -8.64
N PRO A 311 16.06 -13.16 -8.13
CA PRO A 311 15.25 -13.46 -6.95
C PRO A 311 15.65 -12.71 -5.67
N THR A 312 16.96 -12.52 -5.43
CA THR A 312 17.48 -11.75 -4.28
C THR A 312 17.27 -10.25 -4.48
N MET A 313 17.52 -9.75 -5.70
CA MET A 313 17.22 -8.37 -6.07
C MET A 313 15.75 -8.02 -5.88
N VAL A 314 14.82 -8.90 -6.24
CA VAL A 314 13.38 -8.67 -6.04
C VAL A 314 13.06 -8.44 -4.56
N SER A 315 13.61 -9.26 -3.67
CA SER A 315 13.44 -9.06 -2.24
C SER A 315 14.05 -7.74 -1.75
N GLU A 316 15.22 -7.37 -2.29
CA GLU A 316 15.87 -6.10 -1.97
C GLU A 316 15.08 -4.88 -2.50
N ILE A 317 14.50 -4.97 -3.71
CA ILE A 317 13.59 -3.95 -4.25
C ILE A 317 12.40 -3.75 -3.30
N ILE A 318 11.78 -4.83 -2.85
CA ILE A 318 10.62 -4.77 -1.95
C ILE A 318 11.01 -4.16 -0.60
N ARG A 319 12.16 -4.53 -0.03
CA ARG A 319 12.70 -3.91 1.18
C ARG A 319 12.95 -2.42 0.98
N TRP A 320 13.64 -2.05 -0.10
CA TRP A 320 14.07 -0.69 -0.41
C TRP A 320 12.91 0.25 -0.68
N GLN A 321 11.96 -0.19 -1.48
CA GLN A 321 10.78 0.58 -1.82
C GLN A 321 9.79 0.67 -0.66
N THR A 322 9.53 -0.43 0.04
CA THR A 322 8.50 -0.51 1.10
C THR A 322 7.24 0.28 0.71
N PRO A 323 6.46 -0.19 -0.27
CA PRO A 323 5.40 0.61 -0.90
C PRO A 323 4.24 0.98 0.03
N LEU A 324 4.05 0.22 1.13
CA LEU A 324 3.22 0.62 2.27
C LEU A 324 4.14 0.92 3.45
N PRO A 325 4.44 2.20 3.72
CA PRO A 325 5.36 2.61 4.77
C PRO A 325 4.98 2.15 6.16
N TYR A 326 3.69 2.09 6.47
CA TYR A 326 3.21 1.65 7.79
C TYR A 326 1.86 0.95 7.72
N MET A 327 1.52 0.28 8.80
CA MET A 327 0.17 -0.14 9.18
C MET A 327 -0.11 0.29 10.61
N ARG A 328 -1.41 0.52 10.93
CA ARG A 328 -1.86 0.88 12.28
C ARG A 328 -2.33 -0.34 13.05
N ARG A 329 -2.14 -0.27 14.38
CA ARG A 329 -2.85 -1.08 15.38
C ARG A 329 -3.41 -0.15 16.45
N THR A 330 -4.34 -0.68 17.24
CA THR A 330 -4.90 0.00 18.41
C THR A 330 -4.67 -0.86 19.65
N ALA A 331 -4.17 -0.28 20.72
CA ALA A 331 -3.93 -0.99 21.96
C ALA A 331 -5.25 -1.45 22.63
N ASN A 332 -5.39 -2.74 22.91
CA ASN A 332 -6.59 -3.32 23.58
C ASN A 332 -6.54 -3.14 25.10
N GLN A 333 -5.38 -2.85 25.65
CA GLN A 333 -5.14 -2.62 27.08
C GLN A 333 -3.96 -1.69 27.26
N ASP A 334 -3.70 -1.24 28.49
CA ASP A 334 -2.47 -0.49 28.81
C ASP A 334 -1.26 -1.41 28.65
N ILE A 335 -0.22 -0.90 27.98
CA ILE A 335 0.96 -1.66 27.61
C ILE A 335 2.19 -0.79 27.84
N GLU A 336 3.28 -1.41 28.30
CA GLU A 336 4.60 -0.77 28.32
C GLU A 336 5.45 -1.28 27.16
N LEU A 337 6.02 -0.35 26.38
CA LEU A 337 6.97 -0.64 25.32
C LEU A 337 8.16 0.32 25.41
N ARG A 338 9.36 -0.18 25.61
CA ARG A 338 10.60 0.62 25.81
C ARG A 338 10.45 1.70 26.88
N GLY A 339 9.76 1.40 28.00
CA GLY A 339 9.53 2.36 29.09
C GLY A 339 8.48 3.44 28.78
N LYS A 340 7.80 3.35 27.64
CA LYS A 340 6.66 4.22 27.29
C LYS A 340 5.36 3.55 27.67
N HIS A 341 4.48 4.28 28.34
CA HIS A 341 3.15 3.80 28.70
C HIS A 341 2.14 4.13 27.60
N ILE A 342 1.74 3.12 26.86
CA ILE A 342 0.73 3.18 25.80
C ILE A 342 -0.60 2.80 26.42
N LYS A 343 -1.58 3.70 26.37
CA LYS A 343 -2.90 3.47 26.97
C LYS A 343 -3.80 2.68 26.03
N LYS A 344 -4.75 1.94 26.63
CA LYS A 344 -5.85 1.35 25.88
C LYS A 344 -6.53 2.38 24.98
N GLY A 345 -6.79 2.01 23.72
CA GLY A 345 -7.39 2.87 22.70
C GLY A 345 -6.40 3.72 21.93
N GLU A 346 -5.14 3.88 22.38
CA GLU A 346 -4.15 4.65 21.61
C GLU A 346 -3.70 3.89 20.37
N GLN A 347 -3.39 4.65 19.32
CA GLN A 347 -2.98 4.16 18.00
C GLN A 347 -1.47 3.95 17.96
N LEU A 348 -1.02 2.86 17.32
CA LEU A 348 0.39 2.57 17.06
C LEU A 348 0.60 2.45 15.55
N LEU A 349 1.47 3.25 14.98
CA LEU A 349 1.89 3.19 13.58
C LEU A 349 3.20 2.41 13.47
N MET A 350 3.13 1.21 12.94
CA MET A 350 4.28 0.33 12.71
C MET A 350 4.98 0.74 11.42
N TRP A 351 6.03 1.54 11.51
CA TRP A 351 6.74 2.06 10.34
C TRP A 351 7.66 1.01 9.71
N TYR A 352 7.10 0.14 8.85
CA TYR A 352 7.86 -0.88 8.11
C TYR A 352 9.03 -0.31 7.34
N ILE A 353 8.86 0.89 6.72
CA ILE A 353 9.92 1.58 6.00
C ILE A 353 11.10 1.94 6.91
N SER A 354 10.84 2.27 8.17
CA SER A 354 11.87 2.52 9.19
C SER A 354 12.54 1.23 9.64
N GLY A 355 11.75 0.20 9.98
CA GLY A 355 12.28 -1.11 10.38
C GLY A 355 13.15 -1.75 9.28
N ASN A 356 12.79 -1.55 8.02
CA ASN A 356 13.57 -2.00 6.85
C ASN A 356 14.90 -1.24 6.67
N ARG A 357 15.16 -0.23 7.49
CA ARG A 357 16.40 0.55 7.56
C ARG A 357 17.03 0.50 8.97
N ASP A 358 16.63 -0.46 9.80
CA ASP A 358 17.17 -0.62 11.15
C ASP A 358 18.51 -1.36 11.13
N GLY A 359 19.60 -0.63 11.40
CA GLY A 359 20.97 -1.17 11.41
C GLY A 359 21.26 -2.15 12.54
N ASP A 360 20.39 -2.27 13.55
CA ASP A 360 20.53 -3.30 14.58
C ASP A 360 20.18 -4.70 14.06
N VAL A 361 19.45 -4.79 12.92
CA VAL A 361 18.96 -6.06 12.36
C VAL A 361 19.43 -6.27 10.94
N ILE A 362 19.53 -5.21 10.13
CA ILE A 362 19.88 -5.28 8.71
C ILE A 362 21.28 -4.70 8.51
N ASP A 363 22.21 -5.50 8.01
CA ASP A 363 23.55 -5.03 7.68
C ASP A 363 23.49 -4.00 6.54
N ARG A 364 24.22 -2.87 6.67
CA ARG A 364 24.23 -1.76 5.71
C ARG A 364 22.83 -1.42 5.19
N PRO A 365 21.89 -1.01 6.07
CA PRO A 365 20.47 -0.93 5.74
C PRO A 365 20.15 0.19 4.72
N ASP A 366 21.02 1.20 4.63
CA ASP A 366 20.90 2.36 3.75
C ASP A 366 21.59 2.17 2.39
N GLU A 367 22.10 0.97 2.12
CA GLU A 367 22.64 0.58 0.82
C GLU A 367 21.66 -0.35 0.10
N PHE A 368 21.52 -0.14 -1.22
CA PHE A 368 20.79 -1.05 -2.10
C PHE A 368 21.74 -2.14 -2.60
N ILE A 369 21.51 -3.39 -2.18
CA ILE A 369 22.43 -4.51 -2.42
C ILE A 369 21.64 -5.69 -2.97
N ILE A 370 21.74 -5.97 -4.28
CA ILE A 370 20.91 -6.98 -4.94
C ILE A 370 21.22 -8.44 -4.58
N ASP A 371 22.40 -8.71 -4.03
CA ASP A 371 22.86 -10.02 -3.56
C ASP A 371 22.96 -10.12 -2.04
N ARG A 372 22.17 -9.32 -1.33
CA ARG A 372 22.11 -9.33 0.15
C ARG A 372 21.85 -10.73 0.68
N ALA A 373 22.68 -11.19 1.61
CA ALA A 373 22.65 -12.57 2.13
C ALA A 373 21.30 -12.95 2.76
N GLN A 374 20.61 -12.00 3.41
CA GLN A 374 19.30 -12.21 4.04
C GLN A 374 18.22 -11.33 3.38
N ALA A 375 18.18 -11.29 2.05
CA ALA A 375 17.33 -10.38 1.30
C ALA A 375 15.84 -10.46 1.68
N ARG A 376 15.33 -11.64 2.11
CA ARG A 376 13.94 -11.84 2.55
C ARG A 376 13.66 -11.41 4.00
N HIS A 377 14.69 -11.01 4.76
CA HIS A 377 14.55 -10.55 6.12
C HIS A 377 14.18 -9.06 6.16
N HIS A 378 12.94 -8.77 5.82
CA HIS A 378 12.38 -7.41 5.80
C HIS A 378 10.90 -7.40 6.22
N LEU A 379 10.39 -6.24 6.59
CA LEU A 379 9.01 -6.02 7.07
C LEU A 379 8.03 -5.53 6.00
N ALA A 380 8.44 -5.35 4.74
CA ALA A 380 7.57 -4.77 3.71
C ALA A 380 6.28 -5.57 3.44
N PHE A 381 6.24 -6.85 3.80
CA PHE A 381 5.05 -7.69 3.75
C PHE A 381 4.29 -7.77 5.08
N GLY A 382 4.70 -7.02 6.10
CA GLY A 382 4.19 -7.16 7.45
C GLY A 382 4.57 -8.50 8.09
N PHE A 383 4.05 -8.71 9.30
CA PHE A 383 4.29 -9.93 10.09
C PHE A 383 2.98 -10.39 10.78
N GLY A 384 3.00 -11.55 11.46
CA GLY A 384 1.85 -12.06 12.19
C GLY A 384 0.67 -12.50 11.31
N ILE A 385 -0.55 -12.44 11.86
CA ILE A 385 -1.77 -12.93 11.20
C ILE A 385 -2.15 -12.11 9.95
N HIS A 386 -1.78 -10.84 9.91
CA HIS A 386 -2.05 -9.93 8.78
C HIS A 386 -0.93 -9.88 7.74
N ARG A 387 0.08 -10.74 7.85
CA ARG A 387 1.14 -10.79 6.83
C ARG A 387 0.55 -10.87 5.43
N CYS A 388 1.14 -10.14 4.48
CA CYS A 388 0.67 -10.07 3.10
C CYS A 388 0.35 -11.45 2.52
N MET A 389 -0.89 -11.62 2.06
CA MET A 389 -1.36 -12.86 1.45
C MET A 389 -0.75 -13.04 0.05
N GLY A 390 -0.59 -11.94 -0.69
CA GLY A 390 -0.12 -11.90 -2.07
C GLY A 390 1.41 -11.87 -2.23
N ASN A 391 2.21 -12.02 -1.15
CA ASN A 391 3.67 -11.87 -1.22
C ASN A 391 4.33 -12.72 -2.31
N ARG A 392 3.93 -13.98 -2.47
CA ARG A 392 4.47 -14.87 -3.50
C ARG A 392 4.11 -14.44 -4.92
N LEU A 393 2.90 -13.91 -5.12
CA LEU A 393 2.45 -13.38 -6.40
C LEU A 393 3.22 -12.11 -6.77
N ALA A 394 3.42 -11.20 -5.81
CA ALA A 394 4.20 -9.99 -6.00
C ALA A 394 5.67 -10.30 -6.35
N GLU A 395 6.32 -11.19 -5.59
CA GLU A 395 7.69 -11.65 -5.89
C GLU A 395 7.77 -12.29 -7.29
N MET A 396 6.76 -13.09 -7.69
CA MET A 396 6.70 -13.71 -9.01
C MET A 396 6.55 -12.69 -10.13
N GLN A 397 5.65 -11.71 -9.98
CA GLN A 397 5.46 -10.65 -10.98
C GLN A 397 6.74 -9.86 -11.18
N LEU A 398 7.36 -9.39 -10.10
CA LEU A 398 8.63 -8.65 -10.15
C LEU A 398 9.74 -9.47 -10.80
N ARG A 399 9.89 -10.75 -10.42
CA ARG A 399 10.88 -11.66 -11.01
C ARG A 399 10.69 -11.76 -12.53
N ILE A 400 9.47 -12.04 -12.97
CA ILE A 400 9.17 -12.22 -14.39
C ILE A 400 9.41 -10.92 -15.17
N VAL A 401 8.97 -9.78 -14.65
CA VAL A 401 9.22 -8.47 -15.29
C VAL A 401 10.71 -8.26 -15.52
N TRP A 402 11.56 -8.49 -14.52
CA TRP A 402 13.00 -8.31 -14.66
C TRP A 402 13.64 -9.36 -15.58
N GLU A 403 13.18 -10.60 -15.57
CA GLU A 403 13.60 -11.63 -16.53
C GLU A 403 13.27 -11.19 -17.97
N GLU A 404 12.08 -10.63 -18.22
CA GLU A 404 11.64 -10.18 -19.53
C GLU A 404 12.30 -8.85 -19.96
N ILE A 405 12.61 -7.94 -19.03
CA ILE A 405 13.41 -6.72 -19.28
C ILE A 405 14.80 -7.12 -19.78
N LEU A 406 15.51 -7.98 -19.03
CA LEU A 406 16.89 -8.35 -19.39
C LEU A 406 16.99 -9.18 -20.67
N LYS A 407 15.92 -9.75 -21.17
CA LYS A 407 15.90 -10.41 -22.49
C LYS A 407 15.83 -9.41 -23.66
N ARG A 408 15.24 -8.23 -23.43
CA ARG A 408 14.87 -7.26 -24.47
C ARG A 408 15.77 -6.04 -24.49
N PHE A 409 16.18 -5.59 -23.32
CA PHE A 409 16.83 -4.30 -23.14
C PHE A 409 18.17 -4.46 -22.41
N ALA A 410 19.19 -3.84 -22.99
CA ALA A 410 20.48 -3.68 -22.34
C ALA A 410 20.36 -2.79 -21.09
N PHE A 411 19.45 -1.80 -21.16
CA PHE A 411 19.28 -0.81 -20.10
C PHE A 411 17.89 -0.16 -20.16
N VAL A 412 17.32 0.13 -18.99
CA VAL A 412 16.18 1.04 -18.80
C VAL A 412 16.72 2.27 -18.11
N GLU A 413 16.82 3.39 -18.82
CA GLU A 413 17.43 4.64 -18.37
C GLU A 413 16.36 5.62 -17.90
N ILE A 414 16.54 6.19 -16.70
CA ILE A 414 15.72 7.31 -16.24
C ILE A 414 16.29 8.59 -16.84
N VAL A 415 15.46 9.31 -17.62
CA VAL A 415 15.86 10.51 -18.36
C VAL A 415 15.20 11.79 -17.85
N GLY A 416 14.38 11.71 -16.79
CA GLY A 416 13.68 12.83 -16.17
C GLY A 416 13.61 12.72 -14.67
N THR A 417 12.96 13.68 -14.02
CA THR A 417 12.73 13.66 -12.57
C THR A 417 11.53 12.79 -12.24
N PRO A 418 11.66 11.77 -11.35
CA PRO A 418 10.51 11.01 -10.88
C PRO A 418 9.55 11.88 -10.09
N GLU A 419 8.25 11.75 -10.36
CA GLU A 419 7.22 12.36 -9.51
C GLU A 419 6.72 11.36 -8.46
N ARG A 420 6.40 11.87 -7.26
CA ARG A 420 6.00 11.04 -6.13
C ARG A 420 4.66 11.48 -5.55
N LEU A 421 3.91 10.49 -5.09
CA LEU A 421 2.64 10.72 -4.40
C LEU A 421 2.87 11.43 -3.05
N ARG A 422 2.07 12.45 -2.75
CA ARG A 422 2.02 13.10 -1.43
C ARG A 422 1.22 12.24 -0.45
N SER A 423 1.87 11.19 0.07
CA SER A 423 1.23 10.25 0.99
C SER A 423 2.26 9.59 1.91
N SER A 424 1.95 9.52 3.20
CA SER A 424 2.70 8.72 4.17
C SER A 424 2.25 7.26 4.23
N PHE A 425 1.08 6.94 3.65
CA PHE A 425 0.51 5.58 3.66
C PHE A 425 0.90 4.75 2.44
N VAL A 426 0.97 5.37 1.27
CA VAL A 426 1.47 4.73 0.04
C VAL A 426 2.70 5.50 -0.44
N ARG A 427 3.86 4.85 -0.48
CA ARG A 427 5.08 5.40 -1.08
C ARG A 427 5.04 5.14 -2.58
N GLY A 428 4.33 6.03 -3.28
CA GLY A 428 4.03 5.91 -4.70
C GLY A 428 4.97 6.72 -5.58
N ILE A 429 5.26 6.20 -6.78
CA ILE A 429 5.84 6.93 -7.90
C ILE A 429 4.71 7.11 -8.91
N THR A 430 4.37 8.37 -9.21
CA THR A 430 3.25 8.73 -10.08
C THR A 430 3.68 8.92 -11.53
N GLU A 431 4.94 9.32 -11.76
CA GLU A 431 5.54 9.43 -13.07
C GLU A 431 7.04 9.05 -13.01
N LEU A 432 7.51 8.31 -14.00
CA LEU A 432 8.91 7.90 -14.12
C LEU A 432 9.35 7.96 -15.61
N PRO A 433 9.85 9.11 -16.06
CA PRO A 433 10.30 9.28 -17.44
C PRO A 433 11.53 8.42 -17.74
N VAL A 434 11.41 7.51 -18.71
CA VAL A 434 12.48 6.59 -19.07
C VAL A 434 12.68 6.51 -20.58
N GLN A 435 13.86 6.00 -20.98
CA GLN A 435 14.14 5.44 -22.30
C GLN A 435 14.61 4.00 -22.15
N VAL A 436 14.27 3.16 -23.11
CA VAL A 436 14.74 1.76 -23.17
C VAL A 436 15.74 1.60 -24.31
N HIS A 437 16.85 0.91 -24.03
CA HIS A 437 17.92 0.66 -24.97
C HIS A 437 18.02 -0.84 -25.26
N ARG A 438 17.89 -1.24 -26.55
CA ARG A 438 18.11 -2.64 -26.97
C ARG A 438 19.57 -3.01 -26.96
N TYR A 439 19.86 -4.32 -26.93
CA TYR A 439 21.20 -4.86 -27.14
C TYR A 439 21.73 -4.54 -28.54
#